data_e1cec21e2a3bf56a1ed04c675333fee6
#
_entry.id   e1cec21e2a3bf56a1ed04c675333fee6
#
_cell.length_a   1.000
_cell.length_b   1.000
_cell.length_c   1.000
_cell.angle_alpha   90.00
_cell.angle_beta   90.00
_cell.angle_gamma   90.00
#
_symmetry.space_group_name_H-M   'P 1'
#
loop_
_entity.id
_entity.type
_entity.pdbx_description
1 polymer ?
#
loop_
_entity_poly.entity_id
_entity_poly.type
_entity_poly.pdbx_seq_one_letter_code
_entity_poly.pdbx_strand_id
1 'polypeptide(L)'
;MKHLVIYIHGKGGKAKEAERYRSLFMSSDVIGFDYISQNQREAKDEYPNLFDSYSKTYDEVILIANSIGAFFSMCALADKNISKALFISPIVDMEKLITDMMTRTSVTENELQREKQIPTDFGETLSWEYLCYVRKHPINWHTPTCILYGEKDNLTSKETISEFADKIGATLTVMKDGEHWFHTTEQMKFLDNWVRSCIK
;
A
#
# COMPACT_ATOMS: atom_id res chain seq x y z
N MET A 1 4.09 -17.52 -22.01
CA MET A 1 4.36 -16.36 -21.17
C MET A 1 4.39 -16.78 -19.71
N LYS A 2 5.40 -16.34 -18.97
CA LYS A 2 5.50 -16.60 -17.51
C LYS A 2 4.96 -15.38 -16.77
N HIS A 3 4.02 -15.62 -15.87
CA HIS A 3 3.38 -14.55 -15.10
C HIS A 3 3.78 -14.65 -13.63
N LEU A 4 4.08 -13.51 -13.02
CA LEU A 4 4.42 -13.40 -11.62
C LEU A 4 3.41 -12.49 -10.91
N VAL A 5 2.95 -12.91 -9.74
CA VAL A 5 2.21 -12.09 -8.80
C VAL A 5 3.10 -11.84 -7.58
N ILE A 6 3.38 -10.58 -7.33
CA ILE A 6 4.13 -10.15 -6.14
C ILE A 6 3.12 -9.60 -5.12
N TYR A 7 3.14 -10.12 -3.90
CA TYR A 7 2.35 -9.63 -2.79
C TYR A 7 3.22 -8.87 -1.79
N ILE A 8 2.77 -7.68 -1.41
CA ILE A 8 3.42 -6.82 -0.42
C ILE A 8 2.44 -6.56 0.72
N HIS A 9 2.77 -7.05 1.91
CA HIS A 9 1.92 -6.95 3.08
C HIS A 9 1.85 -5.53 3.66
N GLY A 10 0.87 -5.27 4.51
CA GLY A 10 0.76 -4.06 5.32
C GLY A 10 1.56 -4.16 6.61
N LYS A 11 1.44 -3.14 7.48
CA LYS A 11 2.09 -3.13 8.79
C LYS A 11 1.70 -4.36 9.62
N GLY A 12 2.68 -5.05 10.17
CA GLY A 12 2.48 -6.26 10.98
C GLY A 12 2.10 -7.52 10.19
N GLY A 13 1.91 -7.41 8.87
CA GLY A 13 1.69 -8.55 7.98
C GLY A 13 2.97 -9.35 7.69
N LYS A 14 2.85 -10.35 6.83
CA LYS A 14 3.97 -11.24 6.45
C LYS A 14 3.88 -11.63 4.98
N ALA A 15 5.03 -11.87 4.36
CA ALA A 15 5.13 -12.38 2.99
C ALA A 15 4.30 -13.65 2.75
N LYS A 16 4.18 -14.52 3.76
CA LYS A 16 3.38 -15.76 3.70
C LYS A 16 1.90 -15.54 3.36
N GLU A 17 1.35 -14.36 3.61
CA GLU A 17 -0.04 -14.02 3.25
C GLU A 17 -0.27 -14.13 1.73
N ALA A 18 0.77 -14.06 0.92
CA ALA A 18 0.74 -14.31 -0.53
C ALA A 18 0.10 -15.67 -0.89
N GLU A 19 0.24 -16.67 -0.03
CA GLU A 19 -0.24 -18.05 -0.31
C GLU A 19 -1.75 -18.09 -0.59
N ARG A 20 -2.54 -17.19 -0.01
CA ARG A 20 -3.98 -17.12 -0.27
C ARG A 20 -4.32 -16.80 -1.72
N TYR A 21 -3.46 -16.06 -2.41
CA TYR A 21 -3.70 -15.65 -3.79
C TYR A 21 -3.39 -16.75 -4.81
N ARG A 22 -2.67 -17.81 -4.44
CA ARG A 22 -2.31 -18.91 -5.34
C ARG A 22 -3.51 -19.56 -6.03
N SER A 23 -4.62 -19.70 -5.31
CA SER A 23 -5.87 -20.27 -5.88
C SER A 23 -6.59 -19.32 -6.85
N LEU A 24 -6.24 -18.03 -6.83
CA LEU A 24 -6.79 -17.01 -7.73
C LEU A 24 -5.96 -16.85 -9.00
N PHE A 25 -4.68 -17.23 -8.96
CA PHE A 25 -3.69 -17.08 -10.03
C PHE A 25 -3.04 -18.41 -10.40
N MET A 26 -3.87 -19.40 -10.81
CA MET A 26 -3.41 -20.80 -11.03
C MET A 26 -2.36 -20.97 -12.13
N SER A 27 -2.22 -20.01 -13.06
CA SER A 27 -1.23 -20.01 -14.14
C SER A 27 -0.04 -19.10 -13.90
N SER A 28 0.09 -18.55 -12.68
CA SER A 28 1.15 -17.61 -12.31
C SER A 28 1.89 -18.10 -11.08
N ASP A 29 3.17 -17.78 -10.99
CA ASP A 29 3.88 -17.88 -9.73
C ASP A 29 3.44 -16.77 -8.78
N VAL A 30 3.24 -17.09 -7.50
CA VAL A 30 2.81 -16.14 -6.48
C VAL A 30 3.83 -16.12 -5.36
N ILE A 31 4.42 -14.96 -5.11
CA ILE A 31 5.43 -14.74 -4.07
C ILE A 31 5.04 -13.55 -3.19
N GLY A 32 5.47 -13.56 -1.93
CA GLY A 32 5.39 -12.41 -1.03
C GLY A 32 6.77 -11.78 -0.84
N PHE A 33 6.82 -10.46 -0.70
CA PHE A 33 8.03 -9.77 -0.26
C PHE A 33 8.17 -9.87 1.26
N ASP A 34 9.33 -10.33 1.70
CA ASP A 34 9.72 -10.35 3.11
C ASP A 34 10.64 -9.14 3.34
N TYR A 35 10.03 -7.96 3.41
CA TYR A 35 10.73 -6.69 3.53
C TYR A 35 10.84 -6.25 5.00
N ILE A 36 11.85 -5.43 5.29
CA ILE A 36 12.13 -4.89 6.62
C ILE A 36 11.95 -3.37 6.71
N SER A 37 11.74 -2.70 5.58
CA SER A 37 11.58 -1.24 5.51
C SER A 37 10.47 -0.75 6.43
N GLN A 38 10.76 0.30 7.20
CA GLN A 38 9.84 0.95 8.12
C GLN A 38 9.30 2.28 7.59
N ASN A 39 9.90 2.82 6.54
CA ASN A 39 9.54 4.10 5.94
C ASN A 39 9.83 4.12 4.42
N GLN A 40 9.32 5.17 3.76
CA GLN A 40 9.44 5.37 2.32
C GLN A 40 10.90 5.39 1.81
N ARG A 41 11.84 5.95 2.60
CA ARG A 41 13.26 6.04 2.21
C ARG A 41 13.89 4.64 2.15
N GLU A 42 13.70 3.86 3.20
CA GLU A 42 14.19 2.48 3.26
C GLU A 42 13.57 1.61 2.16
N ALA A 43 12.27 1.77 1.91
CA ALA A 43 11.60 1.04 0.84
C ALA A 43 12.18 1.37 -0.55
N LYS A 44 12.59 2.61 -0.80
CA LYS A 44 13.25 3.00 -2.06
C LYS A 44 14.59 2.30 -2.28
N ASP A 45 15.28 1.94 -1.21
CA ASP A 45 16.55 1.21 -1.28
C ASP A 45 16.32 -0.30 -1.38
N GLU A 46 15.33 -0.84 -0.68
CA GLU A 46 15.09 -2.28 -0.56
C GLU A 46 14.24 -2.85 -1.70
N TYR A 47 13.07 -2.25 -2.01
CA TYR A 47 12.08 -2.83 -2.94
C TYR A 47 12.57 -3.02 -4.37
N PRO A 48 13.34 -2.10 -4.99
CA PRO A 48 13.84 -2.31 -6.33
C PRO A 48 14.71 -3.55 -6.45
N ASN A 49 15.55 -3.81 -5.45
CA ASN A 49 16.43 -4.98 -5.42
C ASN A 49 15.64 -6.28 -5.27
N LEU A 50 14.65 -6.30 -4.37
CA LEU A 50 13.74 -7.44 -4.21
C LEU A 50 12.96 -7.69 -5.50
N PHE A 51 12.35 -6.65 -6.06
CA PHE A 51 11.60 -6.74 -7.31
C PHE A 51 12.46 -7.32 -8.44
N ASP A 52 13.64 -6.78 -8.66
CA ASP A 52 14.53 -7.24 -9.72
C ASP A 52 15.01 -8.67 -9.52
N SER A 53 15.19 -9.12 -8.27
CA SER A 53 15.61 -10.49 -7.98
C SER A 53 14.56 -11.54 -8.39
N TYR A 54 13.27 -11.17 -8.32
CA TYR A 54 12.16 -12.06 -8.65
C TYR A 54 11.66 -11.92 -10.08
N SER A 55 11.61 -10.70 -10.61
CA SER A 55 10.91 -10.39 -11.88
C SER A 55 11.68 -10.75 -13.15
N LYS A 56 13.01 -10.92 -13.09
CA LYS A 56 13.91 -11.06 -14.26
C LYS A 56 13.52 -12.12 -15.30
N THR A 57 12.82 -13.17 -14.90
CA THR A 57 12.49 -14.32 -15.77
C THR A 57 11.02 -14.39 -16.15
N TYR A 58 10.25 -13.31 -15.84
CA TYR A 58 8.82 -13.23 -16.09
C TYR A 58 8.49 -12.18 -17.14
N ASP A 59 7.50 -12.50 -17.97
CA ASP A 59 7.03 -11.64 -19.05
C ASP A 59 6.06 -10.58 -18.52
N GLU A 60 5.29 -10.93 -17.49
CA GLU A 60 4.31 -10.07 -16.85
C GLU A 60 4.41 -10.14 -15.33
N VAL A 61 4.29 -8.98 -14.67
CA VAL A 61 4.26 -8.87 -13.22
C VAL A 61 3.00 -8.13 -12.78
N ILE A 62 2.20 -8.79 -11.94
CA ILE A 62 1.06 -8.18 -11.24
C ILE A 62 1.50 -7.92 -9.79
N LEU A 63 1.21 -6.72 -9.30
CA LEU A 63 1.49 -6.32 -7.94
C LEU A 63 0.21 -6.32 -7.11
N ILE A 64 0.18 -7.01 -5.97
CA ILE A 64 -0.87 -6.90 -4.97
C ILE A 64 -0.25 -6.32 -3.71
N ALA A 65 -0.79 -5.22 -3.18
CA ALA A 65 -0.23 -4.64 -1.98
C ALA A 65 -1.30 -4.08 -1.02
N ASN A 66 -1.05 -4.23 0.28
CA ASN A 66 -1.94 -3.80 1.34
C ASN A 66 -1.42 -2.53 2.04
N SER A 67 -2.32 -1.58 2.34
CA SER A 67 -2.09 -0.48 3.28
C SER A 67 -0.77 0.27 3.02
N ILE A 68 0.13 0.28 4.00
CA ILE A 68 1.46 0.90 3.91
C ILE A 68 2.34 0.22 2.87
N GLY A 69 2.18 -1.08 2.62
CA GLY A 69 2.89 -1.80 1.56
C GLY A 69 2.56 -1.26 0.17
N ALA A 70 1.32 -0.83 -0.06
CA ALA A 70 0.93 -0.15 -1.29
C ALA A 70 1.60 1.23 -1.42
N PHE A 71 1.65 2.01 -0.33
CA PHE A 71 2.35 3.28 -0.30
C PHE A 71 3.85 3.12 -0.64
N PHE A 72 4.53 2.19 0.01
CA PHE A 72 5.94 1.91 -0.25
C PHE A 72 6.16 1.45 -1.70
N SER A 73 5.26 0.60 -2.22
CA SER A 73 5.31 0.15 -3.61
C SER A 73 5.22 1.32 -4.60
N MET A 74 4.26 2.22 -4.40
CA MET A 74 4.10 3.39 -5.26
C MET A 74 5.30 4.33 -5.22
N CYS A 75 5.98 4.42 -4.08
CA CYS A 75 7.17 5.26 -3.90
C CYS A 75 8.46 4.64 -4.45
N ALA A 76 8.56 3.30 -4.45
CA ALA A 76 9.82 2.61 -4.71
C ALA A 76 9.85 1.85 -6.04
N LEU A 77 8.68 1.52 -6.61
CA LEU A 77 8.55 0.69 -7.81
C LEU A 77 7.91 1.41 -9.00
N ALA A 78 7.78 2.74 -8.95
CA ALA A 78 7.13 3.53 -10.01
C ALA A 78 7.76 3.36 -11.39
N ASP A 79 9.07 3.11 -11.45
CA ASP A 79 9.83 2.93 -12.69
C ASP A 79 9.98 1.46 -13.10
N LYS A 80 9.35 0.52 -12.37
CA LYS A 80 9.43 -0.90 -12.67
C LYS A 80 8.34 -1.34 -13.66
N ASN A 81 8.65 -2.37 -14.45
CA ASN A 81 7.70 -2.93 -15.40
C ASN A 81 6.66 -3.79 -14.67
N ILE A 82 5.60 -3.16 -14.20
CA ILE A 82 4.45 -3.77 -13.56
C ILE A 82 3.25 -3.61 -14.49
N SER A 83 2.67 -4.70 -14.93
CA SER A 83 1.56 -4.70 -15.88
C SER A 83 0.25 -4.21 -15.24
N LYS A 84 0.04 -4.52 -13.97
CA LYS A 84 -1.13 -4.10 -13.19
C LYS A 84 -0.85 -4.12 -11.69
N ALA A 85 -1.43 -3.16 -10.97
CA ALA A 85 -1.41 -3.12 -9.51
C ALA A 85 -2.83 -3.28 -8.93
N LEU A 86 -2.95 -4.05 -7.86
CA LEU A 86 -4.14 -4.26 -7.07
C LEU A 86 -3.86 -3.80 -5.64
N PHE A 87 -4.38 -2.65 -5.26
CA PHE A 87 -4.14 -2.08 -3.93
C PHE A 87 -5.35 -2.25 -3.02
N ILE A 88 -5.12 -2.75 -1.82
CA ILE A 88 -6.15 -3.05 -0.82
C ILE A 88 -5.97 -2.06 0.33
N SER A 89 -6.97 -1.22 0.57
CA SER A 89 -6.94 -0.15 1.58
C SER A 89 -5.61 0.63 1.58
N PRO A 90 -5.13 1.13 0.43
CA PRO A 90 -3.81 1.74 0.36
C PRO A 90 -3.73 3.03 1.16
N ILE A 91 -2.58 3.27 1.80
CA ILE A 91 -2.21 4.61 2.23
C ILE A 91 -1.77 5.38 0.97
N VAL A 92 -2.44 6.49 0.67
CA VAL A 92 -2.19 7.26 -0.56
C VAL A 92 -1.75 8.70 -0.29
N ASP A 93 -1.85 9.13 0.95
CA ASP A 93 -1.40 10.44 1.43
C ASP A 93 -0.75 10.28 2.81
N MET A 94 0.57 10.14 2.82
CA MET A 94 1.32 9.95 4.06
C MET A 94 1.43 11.24 4.86
N GLU A 95 1.48 12.41 4.20
CA GLU A 95 1.48 13.70 4.90
C GLU A 95 0.19 13.87 5.68
N LYS A 96 -0.95 13.61 5.01
CA LYS A 96 -2.26 13.68 5.68
C LYS A 96 -2.35 12.68 6.83
N LEU A 97 -1.90 11.43 6.65
CA LEU A 97 -1.90 10.43 7.71
C LEU A 97 -1.09 10.90 8.94
N ILE A 98 0.10 11.48 8.73
CA ILE A 98 0.93 12.01 9.82
C ILE A 98 0.23 13.20 10.50
N THR A 99 -0.36 14.12 9.73
CA THR A 99 -1.05 15.30 10.29
C THR A 99 -2.33 14.92 11.04
N ASP A 100 -3.05 13.90 10.60
CA ASP A 100 -4.21 13.34 11.32
C ASP A 100 -3.76 12.70 12.66
N MET A 101 -2.62 12.00 12.68
CA MET A 101 -2.01 11.48 13.93
C MET A 101 -1.59 12.61 14.87
N MET A 102 -0.99 13.69 14.35
CA MET A 102 -0.63 14.88 15.12
C MET A 102 -1.87 15.53 15.75
N THR A 103 -2.94 15.67 14.97
CA THR A 103 -4.22 16.22 15.45
C THR A 103 -4.79 15.35 16.57
N ARG A 104 -4.79 14.04 16.41
CA ARG A 104 -5.28 13.07 17.41
C ARG A 104 -4.52 13.16 18.74
N THR A 105 -3.22 13.46 18.69
CA THR A 105 -2.37 13.58 19.89
C THR A 105 -2.20 15.02 20.36
N SER A 106 -2.89 15.98 19.73
CA SER A 106 -2.76 17.41 20.01
C SER A 106 -1.34 17.96 19.86
N VAL A 107 -0.54 17.33 18.98
CA VAL A 107 0.83 17.76 18.67
C VAL A 107 0.78 18.78 17.54
N THR A 108 1.38 19.94 17.75
CA THR A 108 1.52 20.98 16.73
C THR A 108 2.77 20.74 15.87
N GLU A 109 2.78 21.31 14.66
CA GLU A 109 3.94 21.23 13.76
C GLU A 109 5.20 21.87 14.37
N ASN A 110 5.04 23.03 15.05
CA ASN A 110 6.12 23.67 15.76
C ASN A 110 6.70 22.83 16.90
N GLU A 111 5.86 22.11 17.60
CA GLU A 111 6.27 21.18 18.65
C GLU A 111 7.02 20.00 18.08
N LEU A 112 6.49 19.35 17.02
CA LEU A 112 7.17 18.25 16.35
C LEU A 112 8.52 18.71 15.75
N GLN A 113 8.59 19.94 15.20
CA GLN A 113 9.83 20.51 14.70
C GLN A 113 10.88 20.70 15.80
N ARG A 114 10.46 21.13 17.00
CA ARG A 114 11.34 21.35 18.14
C ARG A 114 11.84 20.03 18.73
N GLU A 115 10.92 19.09 18.99
CA GLU A 115 11.22 17.81 19.64
C GLU A 115 11.83 16.77 18.69
N LYS A 116 11.69 16.95 17.36
CA LYS A 116 12.16 16.07 16.28
C LYS A 116 11.42 14.74 16.21
N GLN A 117 11.18 14.09 17.35
CA GLN A 117 10.45 12.84 17.47
C GLN A 117 9.55 12.87 18.69
N ILE A 118 8.30 12.47 18.52
CA ILE A 118 7.31 12.40 19.61
C ILE A 118 6.64 11.02 19.54
N PRO A 119 6.86 10.15 20.54
CA PRO A 119 6.13 8.88 20.63
C PRO A 119 4.66 9.14 20.96
N THR A 120 3.78 8.33 20.37
CA THR A 120 2.34 8.39 20.63
C THR A 120 1.88 7.26 21.53
N ASP A 121 0.72 7.42 22.16
CA ASP A 121 0.08 6.43 23.03
C ASP A 121 -0.45 5.18 22.28
N PHE A 122 -0.56 5.28 20.94
CA PHE A 122 -0.99 4.17 20.07
C PHE A 122 0.19 3.48 19.35
N GLY A 123 1.44 3.68 19.84
CA GLY A 123 2.61 2.92 19.42
C GLY A 123 3.31 3.41 18.15
N GLU A 124 2.92 4.56 17.60
CA GLU A 124 3.63 5.22 16.52
C GLU A 124 4.59 6.29 17.07
N THR A 125 5.58 6.68 16.27
CA THR A 125 6.44 7.82 16.57
C THR A 125 6.31 8.85 15.47
N LEU A 126 5.80 10.03 15.82
CA LEU A 126 5.81 11.18 14.92
C LEU A 126 7.24 11.64 14.70
N SER A 127 7.62 11.88 13.46
CA SER A 127 8.97 12.32 13.09
C SER A 127 8.91 13.55 12.20
N TRP A 128 9.56 14.64 12.65
CA TRP A 128 9.70 15.84 11.84
C TRP A 128 10.48 15.60 10.54
N GLU A 129 11.54 14.83 10.64
CA GLU A 129 12.35 14.49 9.46
C GLU A 129 11.54 13.74 8.43
N TYR A 130 10.72 12.77 8.87
CA TYR A 130 9.89 11.99 7.98
C TYR A 130 8.76 12.81 7.37
N LEU A 131 8.10 13.67 8.14
CA LEU A 131 7.10 14.62 7.61
C LEU A 131 7.69 15.51 6.51
N CYS A 132 8.87 16.08 6.76
CA CYS A 132 9.58 16.88 5.76
C CYS A 132 9.98 16.05 4.52
N TYR A 133 10.32 14.79 4.72
CA TYR A 133 10.69 13.90 3.63
C TYR A 133 9.50 13.59 2.72
N VAL A 134 8.36 13.21 3.27
CA VAL A 134 7.17 12.87 2.47
C VAL A 134 6.63 14.07 1.69
N ARG A 135 6.70 15.27 2.26
CA ARG A 135 6.35 16.53 1.56
C ARG A 135 7.18 16.77 0.30
N LYS A 136 8.45 16.38 0.32
CA LYS A 136 9.37 16.55 -0.81
C LYS A 136 9.33 15.41 -1.82
N HIS A 137 8.72 14.29 -1.47
CA HIS A 137 8.71 13.08 -2.28
C HIS A 137 7.28 12.56 -2.47
N PRO A 138 6.42 13.30 -3.20
CA PRO A 138 5.05 12.88 -3.46
C PRO A 138 5.02 11.58 -4.28
N ILE A 139 3.91 10.84 -4.19
CA ILE A 139 3.66 9.67 -5.03
C ILE A 139 3.58 10.09 -6.50
N ASN A 140 4.35 9.40 -7.34
CA ASN A 140 4.33 9.52 -8.80
C ASN A 140 4.09 8.12 -9.39
N TRP A 141 2.82 7.71 -9.52
CA TRP A 141 2.44 6.36 -9.91
C TRP A 141 1.59 6.38 -11.18
N HIS A 142 1.95 5.53 -12.17
CA HIS A 142 1.34 5.51 -13.50
C HIS A 142 0.92 4.11 -13.95
N THR A 143 1.23 3.07 -13.17
CA THR A 143 0.82 1.69 -13.50
C THR A 143 -0.70 1.56 -13.47
N PRO A 144 -1.34 0.87 -14.42
CA PRO A 144 -2.77 0.57 -14.37
C PRO A 144 -3.15 -0.06 -13.04
N THR A 145 -4.08 0.55 -12.31
CA THR A 145 -4.34 0.21 -10.90
C THR A 145 -5.82 -0.01 -10.64
N CYS A 146 -6.13 -1.07 -9.89
CA CYS A 146 -7.40 -1.26 -9.21
C CYS A 146 -7.20 -1.03 -7.71
N ILE A 147 -8.14 -0.32 -7.09
CA ILE A 147 -8.13 -0.05 -5.65
C ILE A 147 -9.38 -0.66 -5.03
N LEU A 148 -9.21 -1.45 -3.97
CA LEU A 148 -10.27 -1.88 -3.07
C LEU A 148 -10.20 -1.05 -1.80
N TYR A 149 -11.32 -0.45 -1.41
CA TYR A 149 -11.44 0.40 -0.24
C TYR A 149 -12.61 -0.02 0.64
N GLY A 150 -12.41 -0.09 1.94
CA GLY A 150 -13.47 -0.34 2.91
C GLY A 150 -14.17 0.97 3.32
N GLU A 151 -15.50 1.02 3.25
CA GLU A 151 -16.26 2.24 3.60
C GLU A 151 -16.01 2.74 5.03
N LYS A 152 -15.66 1.81 5.95
CA LYS A 152 -15.32 2.10 7.36
C LYS A 152 -13.80 2.20 7.61
N ASP A 153 -13.02 2.41 6.56
CA ASP A 153 -11.58 2.65 6.72
C ASP A 153 -11.34 3.86 7.62
N ASN A 154 -10.51 3.69 8.63
CA ASN A 154 -10.23 4.72 9.64
C ASN A 154 -8.83 5.36 9.50
N LEU A 155 -8.06 4.97 8.47
CA LEU A 155 -6.72 5.51 8.19
C LEU A 155 -6.70 6.43 6.98
N THR A 156 -7.52 6.13 5.97
CA THR A 156 -7.66 6.96 4.77
C THR A 156 -9.13 7.31 4.59
N SER A 157 -9.46 8.58 4.44
CA SER A 157 -10.85 8.98 4.19
C SER A 157 -11.30 8.60 2.77
N LYS A 158 -12.61 8.40 2.60
CA LYS A 158 -13.20 8.12 1.28
C LYS A 158 -12.91 9.23 0.27
N GLU A 159 -12.87 10.47 0.71
CA GLU A 159 -12.53 11.63 -0.10
C GLU A 159 -11.09 11.53 -0.60
N THR A 160 -10.13 11.34 0.31
CA THR A 160 -8.71 11.20 -0.02
C THR A 160 -8.44 10.06 -1.01
N ILE A 161 -9.07 8.89 -0.81
CA ILE A 161 -8.87 7.76 -1.72
C ILE A 161 -9.52 8.00 -3.08
N SER A 162 -10.68 8.67 -3.14
CA SER A 162 -11.36 8.99 -4.40
C SER A 162 -10.55 9.99 -5.23
N GLU A 163 -10.08 11.07 -4.62
CA GLU A 163 -9.22 12.06 -5.28
C GLU A 163 -7.93 11.44 -5.82
N PHE A 164 -7.33 10.55 -5.03
CA PHE A 164 -6.14 9.84 -5.48
C PHE A 164 -6.43 8.89 -6.65
N ALA A 165 -7.52 8.12 -6.59
CA ALA A 165 -7.92 7.22 -7.67
C ALA A 165 -8.17 7.98 -8.98
N ASP A 166 -8.87 9.11 -8.91
CA ASP A 166 -9.12 9.99 -10.05
C ASP A 166 -7.81 10.55 -10.62
N LYS A 167 -6.91 11.00 -9.75
CA LYS A 167 -5.60 11.55 -10.13
C LYS A 167 -4.74 10.58 -10.94
N ILE A 168 -4.74 9.30 -10.57
CA ILE A 168 -3.92 8.28 -11.26
C ILE A 168 -4.70 7.46 -12.30
N GLY A 169 -5.99 7.73 -12.49
CA GLY A 169 -6.86 6.97 -13.39
C GLY A 169 -7.13 5.54 -12.92
N ALA A 170 -7.14 5.29 -11.61
CA ALA A 170 -7.39 3.98 -11.05
C ALA A 170 -8.88 3.65 -10.98
N THR A 171 -9.20 2.35 -11.10
CA THR A 171 -10.55 1.86 -10.82
C THR A 171 -10.74 1.67 -9.31
N LEU A 172 -11.61 2.47 -8.70
CA LEU A 172 -11.94 2.39 -7.28
C LEU A 172 -13.18 1.51 -7.04
N THR A 173 -13.04 0.51 -6.20
CA THR A 173 -14.15 -0.33 -5.69
C THR A 173 -14.29 -0.09 -4.19
N VAL A 174 -15.49 0.29 -3.75
CA VAL A 174 -15.80 0.50 -2.33
C VAL A 174 -16.62 -0.68 -1.82
N MET A 175 -16.12 -1.35 -0.79
CA MET A 175 -16.91 -2.35 -0.06
C MET A 175 -17.73 -1.63 1.02
N LYS A 176 -19.07 -1.72 0.90
CA LYS A 176 -19.98 -1.24 1.94
C LYS A 176 -19.69 -1.95 3.26
N ASP A 177 -19.64 -1.20 4.34
CA ASP A 177 -19.31 -1.71 5.69
C ASP A 177 -17.94 -2.39 5.82
N GLY A 178 -17.07 -2.35 4.78
CA GLY A 178 -15.72 -2.86 4.83
C GLY A 178 -14.82 -2.02 5.74
N GLU A 179 -13.89 -2.65 6.42
CA GLU A 179 -12.90 -2.02 7.29
C GLU A 179 -11.56 -1.85 6.58
N HIS A 180 -10.62 -1.11 7.18
CA HIS A 180 -9.26 -1.00 6.65
C HIS A 180 -8.59 -2.37 6.50
N TRP A 181 -8.73 -3.21 7.50
CA TRP A 181 -8.23 -4.58 7.49
C TRP A 181 -9.34 -5.56 7.11
N PHE A 182 -9.29 -6.06 5.88
CA PHE A 182 -10.19 -7.11 5.39
C PHE A 182 -9.87 -8.44 6.08
N HIS A 183 -10.71 -8.89 7.03
CA HIS A 183 -10.43 -10.06 7.84
C HIS A 183 -11.65 -10.97 8.10
N THR A 184 -12.88 -10.45 8.00
CA THR A 184 -14.07 -11.28 8.17
C THR A 184 -14.30 -12.17 6.95
N THR A 185 -15.02 -13.27 7.12
CA THR A 185 -15.35 -14.19 6.00
C THR A 185 -16.00 -13.46 4.84
N GLU A 186 -16.89 -12.52 5.12
CA GLU A 186 -17.58 -11.73 4.09
C GLU A 186 -16.60 -10.79 3.36
N GLN A 187 -15.79 -10.04 4.10
CA GLN A 187 -14.78 -9.15 3.54
C GLN A 187 -13.76 -9.92 2.70
N MET A 188 -13.31 -11.08 3.17
CA MET A 188 -12.36 -11.92 2.44
C MET A 188 -12.97 -12.51 1.16
N LYS A 189 -14.24 -12.89 1.18
CA LYS A 189 -14.97 -13.33 -0.02
C LYS A 189 -15.14 -12.18 -1.03
N PHE A 190 -15.45 -10.99 -0.55
CA PHE A 190 -15.53 -9.79 -1.39
C PHE A 190 -14.19 -9.49 -2.06
N LEU A 191 -13.10 -9.51 -1.28
CA LEU A 191 -11.73 -9.33 -1.77
C LEU A 191 -11.38 -10.34 -2.87
N ASP A 192 -11.68 -11.63 -2.68
CA ASP A 192 -11.40 -12.66 -3.69
C ASP A 192 -12.17 -12.42 -4.99
N ASN A 193 -13.43 -12.00 -4.90
CA ASN A 193 -14.24 -11.67 -6.06
C ASN A 193 -13.73 -10.43 -6.78
N TRP A 194 -13.32 -9.41 -6.02
CA TRP A 194 -12.72 -8.21 -6.56
C TRP A 194 -11.40 -8.51 -7.29
N VAL A 195 -10.50 -9.30 -6.69
CA VAL A 195 -9.26 -9.72 -7.35
C VAL A 195 -9.59 -10.42 -8.69
N ARG A 196 -10.53 -11.38 -8.70
CA ARG A 196 -10.95 -12.05 -9.96
C ARG A 196 -11.50 -11.08 -11.00
N SER A 197 -12.17 -10.02 -10.60
CA SER A 197 -12.69 -9.01 -11.52
C SER A 197 -11.60 -8.14 -12.13
N CYS A 198 -10.53 -7.88 -11.37
CA CYS A 198 -9.40 -7.05 -11.82
C CYS A 198 -8.45 -7.76 -12.81
N ILE A 199 -8.42 -9.10 -12.80
CA ILE A 199 -7.50 -9.90 -13.64
C ILE A 199 -8.14 -10.45 -14.93
N LYS A 200 -9.40 -10.14 -15.15
CA LYS A 200 -10.10 -10.44 -16.43
C LYS A 200 -9.75 -9.37 -17.45
#